data_7704a96a479619a042bf8ab74d82883c
#
_entry.id   7704a96a479619a042bf8ab74d82883c
#
_cell.length_a   1.000
_cell.length_b   1.000
_cell.length_c   1.000
_cell.angle_alpha   90.00
_cell.angle_beta   90.00
_cell.angle_gamma   90.00
#
_symmetry.space_group_name_H-M   'P 1'
#
loop_
_entity.id
_entity.type
_entity.pdbx_description
1 polymer ?
#
loop_
_entity_poly.entity_id
_entity_poly.type
_entity_poly.pdbx_seq_one_letter_code
_entity_poly.pdbx_strand_id
1 'polypeptide(L)'
;MRASAEPAVMSSAIAQGRVWHQRLQPFTHRFDYPLWMVWCDLEKIDELLGRHWAWGRAWRPVTFRDRDYLDGRCIPLAEKVRGKAVTLGLDWSRGRTFMLGQWRTFGSLFNPLVLYLHFPEGQSQPD
;
A
#
# COMPACT_ATOMS: atom_id res chain seq x y z
N MET A 1 12.27 28.72 -13.17
CA MET A 1 11.49 27.47 -13.13
C MET A 1 11.20 27.10 -11.68
N ARG A 2 10.02 27.32 -11.22
CA ARG A 2 9.64 26.80 -9.90
C ARG A 2 9.32 25.32 -10.06
N ALA A 3 10.08 24.45 -9.41
CA ALA A 3 9.67 23.07 -9.23
C ALA A 3 8.35 23.11 -8.42
N SER A 4 7.25 22.69 -9.04
CA SER A 4 6.00 22.48 -8.31
C SER A 4 6.28 21.37 -7.31
N ALA A 5 6.31 21.71 -6.02
CA ALA A 5 6.41 20.70 -4.98
C ALA A 5 5.20 19.77 -5.13
N GLU A 6 5.46 18.49 -5.36
CA GLU A 6 4.42 17.48 -5.40
C GLU A 6 3.65 17.53 -4.07
N PRO A 7 2.31 17.52 -4.09
CA PRO A 7 1.55 17.50 -2.83
C PRO A 7 2.04 16.36 -1.94
N ALA A 8 2.10 16.58 -0.63
CA ALA A 8 2.62 15.59 0.32
C ALA A 8 1.93 14.21 0.19
N VAL A 9 0.65 14.19 -0.18
CA VAL A 9 -0.13 12.97 -0.44
C VAL A 9 0.42 12.15 -1.61
N MET A 10 1.12 12.79 -2.55
CA MET A 10 1.70 12.13 -3.73
C MET A 10 3.10 11.60 -3.48
N SER A 11 3.64 11.77 -2.28
CA SER A 11 4.94 11.25 -1.86
C SER A 11 4.77 9.98 -1.04
N SER A 12 5.77 9.07 -1.11
CA SER A 12 5.78 7.89 -0.24
C SER A 12 5.98 8.30 1.22
N ALA A 13 5.31 7.60 2.13
CA ALA A 13 5.35 7.89 3.55
C ALA A 13 5.14 6.63 4.38
N ILE A 14 5.59 6.69 5.63
CA ILE A 14 5.23 5.69 6.64
C ILE A 14 4.16 6.30 7.53
N ALA A 15 3.01 5.64 7.60
CA ALA A 15 1.90 6.02 8.44
C ALA A 15 1.91 5.19 9.73
N GLN A 16 1.88 5.86 10.86
CA GLN A 16 1.68 5.22 12.15
C GLN A 16 0.23 5.37 12.61
N GLY A 17 -0.34 4.30 13.11
CA GLY A 17 -1.69 4.30 13.63
C GLY A 17 -1.86 3.29 14.76
N ARG A 18 -3.07 3.17 15.22
CA ARG A 18 -3.45 2.12 16.18
C ARG A 18 -4.66 1.39 15.61
N VAL A 19 -4.62 0.07 15.71
CA VAL A 19 -5.78 -0.77 15.39
C VAL A 19 -6.48 -1.11 16.69
N TRP A 20 -7.76 -0.83 16.70
CA TRP A 20 -8.65 -1.17 17.79
C TRP A 20 -9.71 -2.13 17.26
N HIS A 21 -9.86 -3.26 17.92
CA HIS A 21 -10.84 -4.27 17.56
C HIS A 21 -11.58 -4.74 18.80
N GLN A 22 -12.90 -4.73 18.74
CA GLN A 22 -13.76 -5.24 19.79
C GLN A 22 -14.67 -6.33 19.24
N ARG A 23 -14.60 -7.50 19.85
CA ARG A 23 -15.53 -8.60 19.60
C ARG A 23 -16.56 -8.61 20.70
N LEU A 24 -17.83 -8.59 20.35
CA LEU A 24 -18.94 -8.57 21.29
C LEU A 24 -19.50 -9.96 21.60
N GLN A 25 -19.29 -10.93 20.72
CA GLN A 25 -19.80 -12.29 20.85
C GLN A 25 -18.77 -13.32 20.36
N PRO A 26 -18.70 -14.53 20.95
CA PRO A 26 -19.43 -15.02 22.14
C PRO A 26 -18.96 -14.41 23.47
N PHE A 27 -17.75 -13.83 23.50
CA PHE A 27 -17.18 -13.13 24.65
C PHE A 27 -16.70 -11.75 24.21
N THR A 28 -16.87 -10.76 25.09
CA THR A 28 -16.28 -9.44 24.86
C THR A 28 -14.76 -9.56 24.89
N HIS A 29 -14.13 -9.34 23.76
CA HIS A 29 -12.69 -9.29 23.64
C HIS A 29 -12.28 -8.01 22.90
N ARG A 30 -11.43 -7.25 23.54
CA ARG A 30 -10.88 -6.01 22.98
C ARG A 30 -9.37 -6.11 22.93
N PHE A 31 -8.79 -5.79 21.78
CA PHE A 31 -7.36 -5.60 21.69
C PHE A 31 -7.07 -4.32 20.90
N ASP A 32 -5.97 -3.72 21.28
CA ASP A 32 -5.47 -2.47 20.76
C ASP A 32 -3.96 -2.62 20.58
N TYR A 33 -3.46 -2.35 19.40
CA TYR A 33 -2.02 -2.44 19.11
C TYR A 33 -1.59 -1.38 18.10
N PRO A 34 -0.32 -0.92 18.21
CA PRO A 34 0.22 0.00 17.23
C PRO A 34 0.37 -0.69 15.87
N LEU A 35 0.07 0.03 14.81
CA LEU A 35 0.21 -0.43 13.44
C LEU A 35 1.00 0.62 12.67
N TRP A 36 1.92 0.17 11.85
CA TRP A 36 2.55 1.02 10.85
C TRP A 36 2.25 0.49 9.46
N MET A 37 2.06 1.40 8.52
CA MET A 37 1.72 1.10 7.14
C MET A 37 2.58 1.95 6.22
N VAL A 38 2.81 1.45 5.01
CA VAL A 38 3.52 2.20 3.98
C VAL A 38 2.51 2.77 3.00
N TRP A 39 2.58 4.07 2.77
CA TRP A 39 1.91 4.78 1.70
C TRP A 39 2.88 4.87 0.53
N CYS A 40 2.56 4.26 -0.59
CA CYS A 40 3.45 4.23 -1.74
C CYS A 40 2.70 4.21 -3.07
N ASP A 41 3.32 4.84 -4.07
CA ASP A 41 2.91 4.74 -5.47
C ASP A 41 3.29 3.35 -6.01
N LEU A 42 2.33 2.62 -6.54
CA LEU A 42 2.54 1.27 -7.05
C LEU A 42 3.49 1.21 -8.25
N GLU A 43 3.64 2.29 -8.99
CA GLU A 43 4.59 2.38 -10.12
C GLU A 43 6.03 2.66 -9.66
N LYS A 44 6.22 3.07 -8.40
CA LYS A 44 7.51 3.50 -7.85
C LYS A 44 8.04 2.59 -6.74
N ILE A 45 7.54 1.37 -6.63
CA ILE A 45 7.94 0.45 -5.55
C ILE A 45 9.43 0.13 -5.62
N ASP A 46 9.97 -0.17 -6.80
CA ASP A 46 11.40 -0.49 -6.94
C ASP A 46 12.31 0.70 -6.59
N GLU A 47 11.90 1.90 -6.96
CA GLU A 47 12.60 3.12 -6.56
C GLU A 47 12.61 3.28 -5.03
N LEU A 48 11.46 3.05 -4.39
CA LEU A 48 11.32 3.14 -2.94
C LEU A 48 12.17 2.09 -2.22
N LEU A 49 12.19 0.86 -2.71
CA LEU A 49 13.01 -0.22 -2.16
C LEU A 49 14.51 0.07 -2.25
N GLY A 50 14.93 0.80 -3.27
CA GLY A 50 16.32 1.22 -3.44
C GLY A 50 16.81 2.30 -2.48
N ARG A 51 15.92 2.91 -1.69
CA ARG A 51 16.27 4.02 -0.79
C ARG A 51 16.92 3.58 0.52
N HIS A 52 16.75 2.32 0.90
CA HIS A 52 17.27 1.82 2.17
C HIS A 52 17.78 0.38 2.03
N TRP A 53 18.96 0.11 2.61
CA TRP A 53 19.58 -1.21 2.52
C TRP A 53 18.74 -2.34 3.13
N ALA A 54 17.91 -2.03 4.15
CA ALA A 54 17.05 -3.00 4.83
C ALA A 54 15.80 -3.37 4.03
N TRP A 55 15.53 -2.68 2.91
CA TRP A 55 14.35 -2.88 2.09
C TRP A 55 14.71 -3.60 0.79
N GLY A 56 13.88 -4.50 0.38
CA GLY A 56 14.07 -5.24 -0.87
C GLY A 56 12.91 -6.18 -1.17
N ARG A 57 13.08 -7.00 -2.22
CA ARG A 57 12.07 -7.99 -2.61
C ARG A 57 12.28 -9.35 -1.96
N ALA A 58 13.47 -9.61 -1.44
CA ALA A 58 13.82 -10.86 -0.76
C ALA A 58 15.04 -10.65 0.13
N TRP A 59 15.15 -11.48 1.17
CA TRP A 59 16.33 -11.55 2.05
C TRP A 59 16.69 -10.22 2.73
N ARG A 60 15.71 -9.39 2.99
CA ARG A 60 15.86 -8.11 3.69
C ARG A 60 14.92 -8.07 4.89
N PRO A 61 15.22 -7.25 5.92
CA PRO A 61 14.34 -7.08 7.07
C PRO A 61 12.93 -6.64 6.69
N VAL A 62 12.80 -5.76 5.70
CA VAL A 62 11.52 -5.32 5.16
C VAL A 62 11.45 -5.71 3.69
N THR A 63 10.43 -6.47 3.31
CA THR A 63 10.26 -6.94 1.94
C THR A 63 8.88 -6.61 1.38
N PHE A 64 8.88 -6.24 0.12
CA PHE A 64 7.67 -6.11 -0.69
C PHE A 64 7.61 -7.26 -1.70
N ARG A 65 6.50 -7.99 -1.70
CA ARG A 65 6.25 -9.06 -2.66
C ARG A 65 4.87 -8.87 -3.29
N ASP A 66 4.83 -8.79 -4.62
CA ASP A 66 3.57 -8.61 -5.35
C ASP A 66 2.54 -9.70 -5.04
N ARG A 67 3.00 -10.94 -4.80
CA ARG A 67 2.14 -12.07 -4.49
C ARG A 67 1.41 -11.99 -3.15
N ASP A 68 1.82 -11.08 -2.27
CA ASP A 68 1.21 -10.90 -0.95
C ASP A 68 -0.09 -10.09 -1.01
N TYR A 69 -0.40 -9.47 -2.12
CA TYR A 69 -1.50 -8.52 -2.25
C TYR A 69 -2.46 -8.92 -3.35
N LEU A 70 -3.76 -8.75 -3.11
CA LEU A 70 -4.88 -9.14 -3.95
C LEU A 70 -4.99 -10.64 -4.20
N ASP A 71 -4.03 -11.20 -4.90
CA ASP A 71 -3.95 -12.64 -5.20
C ASP A 71 -2.49 -13.09 -5.24
N GLY A 72 -2.27 -14.42 -5.30
CA GLY A 72 -0.95 -15.03 -5.26
C GLY A 72 -0.14 -14.96 -6.54
N ARG A 73 -0.60 -14.27 -7.57
CA ARG A 73 0.14 -14.15 -8.84
C ARG A 73 1.39 -13.30 -8.66
N CYS A 74 2.50 -13.70 -9.29
CA CYS A 74 3.77 -12.99 -9.24
C CYS A 74 3.90 -11.96 -10.37
N ILE A 75 2.85 -11.20 -10.65
CA ILE A 75 2.86 -10.08 -11.58
C ILE A 75 2.85 -8.76 -10.81
N PRO A 76 3.28 -7.64 -11.42
CA PRO A 76 3.31 -6.35 -10.74
C PRO A 76 1.96 -6.00 -10.11
N LEU A 77 1.97 -5.56 -8.86
CA LEU A 77 0.74 -5.23 -8.13
C LEU A 77 -0.07 -4.15 -8.84
N ALA A 78 0.59 -3.18 -9.49
CA ALA A 78 -0.09 -2.16 -10.28
C ALA A 78 -1.00 -2.76 -11.37
N GLU A 79 -0.55 -3.81 -12.05
CA GLU A 79 -1.36 -4.51 -13.06
C GLU A 79 -2.53 -5.24 -12.44
N LYS A 80 -2.33 -5.91 -11.29
CA LYS A 80 -3.40 -6.59 -10.56
C LYS A 80 -4.49 -5.62 -10.13
N VAL A 81 -4.10 -4.47 -9.60
CA VAL A 81 -5.03 -3.43 -9.14
C VAL A 81 -5.83 -2.84 -10.31
N ARG A 82 -5.17 -2.55 -11.43
CA ARG A 82 -5.86 -2.07 -12.63
C ARG A 82 -6.87 -3.09 -13.16
N GLY A 83 -6.48 -4.36 -13.22
CA GLY A 83 -7.37 -5.44 -13.62
C GLY A 83 -8.57 -5.56 -12.70
N LYS A 84 -8.38 -5.44 -11.39
CA LYS A 84 -9.47 -5.46 -10.42
C LYS A 84 -10.40 -4.25 -10.57
N ALA A 85 -9.84 -3.07 -10.81
CA ALA A 85 -10.63 -1.88 -11.08
C ALA A 85 -11.55 -2.05 -12.29
N VAL A 86 -11.04 -2.62 -13.38
CA VAL A 86 -11.85 -2.92 -14.57
C VAL A 86 -13.03 -3.83 -14.23
N THR A 87 -12.82 -4.87 -13.43
CA THR A 87 -13.91 -5.78 -13.02
C THR A 87 -14.97 -5.08 -12.16
N LEU A 88 -14.60 -3.99 -11.50
CA LEU A 88 -15.50 -3.16 -10.70
C LEU A 88 -16.12 -1.99 -11.49
N GLY A 89 -15.84 -1.89 -12.78
CA GLY A 89 -16.35 -0.82 -13.64
C GLY A 89 -15.61 0.52 -13.46
N LEU A 90 -14.40 0.50 -12.90
CA LEU A 90 -13.57 1.69 -12.68
C LEU A 90 -12.51 1.82 -13.78
N ASP A 91 -12.26 3.02 -14.24
CA ASP A 91 -11.19 3.33 -15.18
C ASP A 91 -9.99 3.91 -14.45
N TRP A 92 -9.03 3.04 -14.11
CA TRP A 92 -7.78 3.40 -13.46
C TRP A 92 -6.58 3.29 -14.43
N SER A 93 -6.83 3.40 -15.70
CA SER A 93 -5.78 3.28 -16.74
C SER A 93 -4.83 4.47 -16.80
N ARG A 94 -5.30 5.64 -16.39
CA ARG A 94 -4.50 6.88 -16.35
C ARG A 94 -4.45 7.44 -14.96
N GLY A 95 -3.32 8.11 -14.64
CA GLY A 95 -3.10 8.66 -13.32
C GLY A 95 -2.19 7.78 -12.46
N ARG A 96 -2.26 7.96 -11.16
CA ARG A 96 -1.40 7.29 -10.20
C ARG A 96 -2.23 6.50 -9.19
N THR A 97 -1.82 5.27 -8.92
CA THR A 97 -2.47 4.42 -7.93
C THR A 97 -1.53 4.20 -6.75
N PHE A 98 -2.02 4.52 -5.57
CA PHE A 98 -1.29 4.36 -4.32
C PHE A 98 -1.85 3.20 -3.51
N MET A 99 -0.99 2.62 -2.70
CA MET A 99 -1.36 1.62 -1.71
C MET A 99 -1.03 2.14 -0.32
N LEU A 100 -1.95 1.95 0.61
CA LEU A 100 -1.69 2.01 2.04
C LEU A 100 -1.81 0.61 2.61
N GLY A 101 -0.69 0.02 3.02
CA GLY A 101 -0.67 -1.35 3.50
C GLY A 101 0.62 -1.68 4.24
N GLN A 102 0.62 -2.83 4.89
CA GLN A 102 1.82 -3.33 5.56
C GLN A 102 2.67 -4.17 4.62
N TRP A 103 3.98 -4.08 4.79
CA TRP A 103 4.96 -4.92 4.12
C TRP A 103 5.47 -6.01 5.06
N ARG A 104 6.03 -7.07 4.50
CA ARG A 104 6.66 -8.11 5.33
C ARG A 104 7.81 -7.53 6.14
N THR A 105 7.81 -7.84 7.43
CA THR A 105 8.89 -7.46 8.34
C THR A 105 9.44 -8.74 8.95
N PHE A 106 10.74 -8.97 8.74
CA PHE A 106 11.41 -10.20 9.16
C PHE A 106 10.67 -11.48 8.73
N GLY A 107 10.14 -11.47 7.50
CA GLY A 107 9.41 -12.61 6.92
C GLY A 107 7.96 -12.75 7.37
N SER A 108 7.51 -11.96 8.33
CA SER A 108 6.13 -11.97 8.82
C SER A 108 5.29 -10.87 8.18
N LEU A 109 4.10 -11.21 7.74
CA LEU A 109 3.12 -10.27 7.20
C LEU A 109 1.86 -10.31 8.04
N PHE A 110 1.52 -9.18 8.62
CA PHE A 110 0.24 -8.94 9.24
C PHE A 110 -0.42 -7.73 8.59
N ASN A 111 -1.44 -7.98 7.80
CA ASN A 111 -2.02 -6.97 6.92
C ASN A 111 -3.54 -6.93 7.07
N PRO A 112 -4.05 -6.38 8.19
CA PRO A 112 -5.48 -6.39 8.50
C PRO A 112 -6.31 -5.57 7.52
N LEU A 113 -5.70 -4.57 6.88
CA LEU A 113 -6.35 -3.70 5.92
C LEU A 113 -5.34 -3.22 4.88
N VAL A 114 -5.71 -3.32 3.62
CA VAL A 114 -4.99 -2.71 2.51
C VAL A 114 -5.95 -1.83 1.75
N LEU A 115 -5.55 -0.58 1.54
CA LEU A 115 -6.32 0.39 0.76
C LEU A 115 -5.57 0.73 -0.53
N TYR A 116 -6.32 0.81 -1.61
CA TYR A 116 -5.84 1.30 -2.89
C TYR A 116 -6.62 2.56 -3.26
N LEU A 117 -5.90 3.62 -3.56
CA LEU A 117 -6.48 4.90 -3.95
C LEU A 117 -5.92 5.33 -5.29
N HIS A 118 -6.80 5.74 -6.17
CA HIS A 118 -6.42 6.21 -7.49
C HIS A 118 -6.58 7.73 -7.58
N PHE A 119 -5.55 8.37 -8.13
CA PHE A 119 -5.52 9.79 -8.39
C PHE A 119 -5.51 9.99 -9.91
N PRO A 120 -6.61 10.45 -10.50
CA PRO A 120 -6.66 10.75 -11.92
C PRO A 120 -5.58 11.75 -12.32
N GLU A 121 -5.16 11.69 -13.56
CA GLU A 121 -4.11 12.56 -14.10
C GLU A 121 -4.46 14.05 -13.86
N GLY A 122 -3.53 14.79 -13.27
CA GLY A 122 -3.69 16.21 -12.96
C GLY A 122 -4.54 16.51 -11.72
N GLN A 123 -4.99 15.50 -10.97
CA GLN A 123 -5.76 15.67 -9.76
C GLN A 123 -4.97 15.29 -8.51
N SER A 124 -5.22 16.00 -7.42
CA SER A 124 -4.63 15.74 -6.11
C SER A 124 -5.59 15.07 -5.13
N GLN A 125 -6.80 14.76 -5.58
CA GLN A 125 -7.80 14.03 -4.80
C GLN A 125 -8.09 12.69 -5.47
N PRO A 126 -8.28 11.62 -4.68
CA PRO A 126 -8.65 10.32 -5.22
C PRO A 126 -10.09 10.34 -5.75
N ASP A 127 -10.34 9.53 -6.74
CA ASP A 127 -11.70 9.29 -7.25
C ASP A 127 -12.36 8.09 -6.57
#